data_c5b2600e758a3655845aa91ad4291715
#
_entry.id   c5b2600e758a3655845aa91ad4291715
#
_cell.length_a   1.000
_cell.length_b   1.000
_cell.length_c   1.000
_cell.angle_alpha   90.00
_cell.angle_beta   90.00
_cell.angle_gamma   90.00
#
_symmetry.space_group_name_H-M   'P 1'
#
loop_
_entity.id
_entity.type
_entity.pdbx_description
1 polymer ?
#
loop_
_entity_poly.entity_id
_entity_poly.type
_entity_poly.pdbx_seq_one_letter_code
_entity_poly.pdbx_strand_id
1 'polypeptide(L)'
;MQILIENYSPQVANLFEQKIGNDLFLNGIMMQSQVVNGNGRKYRLDELSNAVTNIGKRISEGHFICGELNHPSDLNINLANVSHAIVEARMDGNNAIGKMKLLNTPSGNIAKALIEGGIRLGVSSRGTGTVNEGGDVSDFAFVTVDIVSQPSAPDAYPNVIREALENKKVLTLAEAVVHDKKAQAYFKKEIANLLASITK
;
A
#
# COMPACT_ATOMS: atom_id res chain seq x y z
N MET A 1 -17.30 4.97 -23.38
CA MET A 1 -16.56 4.66 -22.13
C MET A 1 -15.70 5.87 -21.82
N GLN A 2 -15.88 6.48 -20.66
CA GLN A 2 -15.18 7.70 -20.25
C GLN A 2 -14.08 7.32 -19.27
N ILE A 3 -12.88 7.95 -19.36
CA ILE A 3 -11.81 7.81 -18.36
C ILE A 3 -12.23 8.55 -17.11
N LEU A 4 -12.22 7.87 -15.98
CA LEU A 4 -12.54 8.41 -14.65
C LEU A 4 -11.28 8.54 -13.84
N ILE A 5 -11.02 9.75 -13.34
CA ILE A 5 -9.85 10.13 -12.56
C ILE A 5 -10.33 10.80 -11.29
N GLU A 6 -10.04 10.21 -10.12
CA GLU A 6 -10.61 10.63 -8.85
C GLU A 6 -9.57 10.74 -7.73
N ASN A 7 -9.77 11.69 -6.85
CA ASN A 7 -8.85 12.06 -5.78
C ASN A 7 -9.55 12.05 -4.41
N TYR A 8 -8.93 11.46 -3.38
CA TYR A 8 -9.55 11.27 -2.06
C TYR A 8 -8.63 11.55 -0.87
N SER A 9 -9.27 11.79 0.28
CA SER A 9 -8.75 12.31 1.54
C SER A 9 -8.45 11.27 2.61
N PRO A 10 -7.47 11.47 3.48
CA PRO A 10 -7.33 10.70 4.71
C PRO A 10 -7.56 11.50 5.98
N GLN A 11 -8.08 10.84 6.99
CA GLN A 11 -8.03 11.30 8.38
C GLN A 11 -6.73 10.83 9.04
N VAL A 12 -6.11 11.78 9.72
CA VAL A 12 -4.99 11.75 10.68
C VAL A 12 -4.28 10.40 10.94
N ALA A 13 -2.98 10.35 10.66
CA ALA A 13 -2.10 9.28 11.10
C ALA A 13 -1.07 9.74 12.11
N ASN A 14 -0.75 8.82 13.00
CA ASN A 14 0.38 8.93 13.90
C ASN A 14 1.65 8.43 13.18
N LEU A 15 2.68 9.27 13.21
CA LEU A 15 4.03 8.92 12.79
C LEU A 15 4.71 8.10 13.91
N PHE A 16 5.06 6.86 13.61
CA PHE A 16 6.01 6.11 14.44
C PHE A 16 7.31 5.92 13.67
N GLU A 17 8.37 6.48 14.21
CA GLU A 17 9.73 6.28 13.73
C GLU A 17 10.35 5.08 14.43
N GLN A 18 10.61 3.99 13.70
CA GLN A 18 11.59 2.99 14.09
C GLN A 18 12.53 2.69 12.92
N LYS A 19 13.82 2.92 13.16
CA LYS A 19 14.90 2.55 12.24
C LYS A 19 15.09 1.05 12.28
N ILE A 20 14.83 0.37 11.18
CA ILE A 20 15.46 -0.85 10.62
C ILE A 20 14.48 -1.47 9.64
N GLY A 21 14.80 -1.32 8.33
CA GLY A 21 13.95 -1.71 7.21
C GLY A 21 13.32 -0.48 6.56
N ASN A 22 13.80 -0.11 5.36
CA ASN A 22 13.46 1.18 4.74
C ASN A 22 12.18 1.15 3.90
N ASP A 23 11.23 0.29 4.22
CA ASP A 23 9.98 0.25 3.48
C ASP A 23 9.05 1.37 3.95
N LEU A 24 8.74 2.28 3.04
CA LEU A 24 7.82 3.38 3.27
C LEU A 24 6.47 3.04 2.65
N PHE A 25 5.41 3.21 3.41
CA PHE A 25 4.04 2.98 2.96
C PHE A 25 3.21 4.25 3.06
N LEU A 26 2.25 4.37 2.15
CA LEU A 26 1.13 5.27 2.27
C LEU A 26 -0.10 4.44 2.67
N ASN A 27 -0.80 4.83 3.74
CA ASN A 27 -1.99 4.13 4.20
C ASN A 27 -3.12 5.12 4.45
N GLY A 28 -4.26 4.89 3.83
CA GLY A 28 -5.41 5.78 3.98
C GLY A 28 -6.48 5.54 2.95
N ILE A 29 -7.41 6.47 2.87
CA ILE A 29 -8.48 6.47 1.88
C ILE A 29 -7.88 6.62 0.49
N MET A 30 -8.18 5.69 -0.39
CA MET A 30 -7.83 5.78 -1.81
C MET A 30 -9.04 6.04 -2.72
N MET A 31 -10.26 5.74 -2.28
CA MET A 31 -11.52 6.06 -2.96
C MET A 31 -12.66 6.19 -1.96
N GLN A 32 -13.73 6.93 -2.32
CA GLN A 32 -14.93 7.07 -1.49
C GLN A 32 -16.20 6.86 -2.32
N SER A 33 -17.17 6.16 -1.74
CA SER A 33 -18.53 6.04 -2.30
C SER A 33 -19.48 7.03 -1.64
N GLN A 34 -20.63 7.27 -2.29
CA GLN A 34 -21.73 8.10 -1.80
C GLN A 34 -21.39 9.59 -1.55
N VAL A 35 -20.21 10.03 -1.95
CA VAL A 35 -19.74 11.41 -1.84
C VAL A 35 -19.49 11.96 -3.24
N VAL A 36 -19.94 13.18 -3.49
CA VAL A 36 -19.58 13.90 -4.73
C VAL A 36 -18.16 14.41 -4.57
N ASN A 37 -17.27 13.97 -5.46
CA ASN A 37 -15.87 14.36 -5.43
C ASN A 37 -15.63 15.68 -6.19
N GLY A 38 -14.38 16.15 -6.22
CA GLY A 38 -13.98 17.39 -6.87
C GLY A 38 -14.23 17.44 -8.38
N ASN A 39 -14.48 16.30 -9.03
CA ASN A 39 -14.83 16.21 -10.45
C ASN A 39 -16.36 16.15 -10.67
N GLY A 40 -17.16 16.37 -9.63
CA GLY A 40 -18.62 16.28 -9.70
C GLY A 40 -19.17 14.87 -9.85
N ARG A 41 -18.36 13.84 -9.54
CA ARG A 41 -18.75 12.43 -9.69
C ARG A 41 -19.04 11.78 -8.35
N LYS A 42 -19.97 10.83 -8.34
CA LYS A 42 -20.33 10.05 -7.16
C LYS A 42 -20.33 8.56 -7.51
N TYR A 43 -19.54 7.79 -6.76
CA TYR A 43 -19.51 6.34 -6.87
C TYR A 43 -20.56 5.71 -5.98
N ARG A 44 -21.26 4.72 -6.49
CA ARG A 44 -22.16 3.91 -5.68
C ARG A 44 -21.32 2.98 -4.78
N LEU A 45 -21.89 2.59 -3.62
CA LEU A 45 -21.20 1.73 -2.67
C LEU A 45 -20.90 0.33 -3.26
N ASP A 46 -21.85 -0.22 -4.03
CA ASP A 46 -21.69 -1.50 -4.70
C ASP A 46 -20.56 -1.47 -5.75
N GLU A 47 -20.48 -0.44 -6.57
CA GLU A 47 -19.40 -0.25 -7.54
C GLU A 47 -18.03 -0.22 -6.86
N LEU A 48 -17.91 0.54 -5.78
CA LEU A 48 -16.64 0.67 -5.06
C LEU A 48 -16.27 -0.62 -4.32
N SER A 49 -17.27 -1.29 -3.71
CA SER A 49 -17.06 -2.57 -3.01
C SER A 49 -16.60 -3.68 -3.97
N ASN A 50 -17.18 -3.71 -5.18
CA ASN A 50 -16.76 -4.64 -6.23
C ASN A 50 -15.32 -4.37 -6.68
N ALA A 51 -14.96 -3.09 -6.88
CA ALA A 51 -13.59 -2.71 -7.23
C ALA A 51 -12.60 -3.14 -6.14
N VAL A 52 -12.87 -2.87 -4.85
CA VAL A 52 -12.02 -3.25 -3.72
C VAL A 52 -11.91 -4.78 -3.59
N THR A 53 -13.01 -5.50 -3.78
CA THR A 53 -13.01 -6.99 -3.78
C THR A 53 -12.10 -7.53 -4.87
N ASN A 54 -12.17 -6.98 -6.08
CA ASN A 54 -11.32 -7.37 -7.19
C ASN A 54 -9.84 -7.04 -6.95
N ILE A 55 -9.54 -5.89 -6.32
CA ILE A 55 -8.19 -5.53 -5.88
C ILE A 55 -7.66 -6.58 -4.89
N GLY A 56 -8.43 -6.90 -3.84
CA GLY A 56 -8.07 -7.89 -2.83
C GLY A 56 -7.83 -9.27 -3.42
N LYS A 57 -8.68 -9.70 -4.37
CA LYS A 57 -8.51 -10.96 -5.08
C LYS A 57 -7.20 -11.00 -5.86
N ARG A 58 -6.90 -9.98 -6.66
CA ARG A 58 -5.65 -9.90 -7.43
C ARG A 58 -4.42 -9.95 -6.52
N ILE A 59 -4.45 -9.23 -5.39
CA ILE A 59 -3.36 -9.25 -4.40
C ILE A 59 -3.18 -10.64 -3.79
N SER A 60 -4.27 -11.33 -3.43
CA SER A 60 -4.22 -12.69 -2.86
C SER A 60 -3.69 -13.74 -3.84
N GLU A 61 -3.86 -13.51 -5.14
CA GLU A 61 -3.31 -14.31 -6.23
C GLU A 61 -1.85 -13.95 -6.57
N GLY A 62 -1.23 -13.01 -5.84
CA GLY A 62 0.15 -12.56 -6.05
C GLY A 62 0.30 -11.48 -7.12
N HIS A 63 -0.78 -10.89 -7.60
CA HIS A 63 -0.79 -9.82 -8.60
C HIS A 63 -0.91 -8.45 -7.94
N PHE A 64 0.21 -7.84 -7.58
CA PHE A 64 0.22 -6.48 -7.07
C PHE A 64 -0.16 -5.46 -8.14
N ILE A 65 -0.87 -4.40 -7.72
CA ILE A 65 -1.31 -3.35 -8.62
C ILE A 65 -0.35 -2.18 -8.48
N CYS A 66 0.43 -1.93 -9.53
CA CYS A 66 1.35 -0.80 -9.58
C CYS A 66 0.60 0.51 -9.84
N GLY A 67 1.04 1.59 -9.19
CA GLY A 67 0.61 2.96 -9.45
C GLY A 67 1.78 3.85 -9.83
N GLU A 68 1.48 4.93 -10.53
CA GLU A 68 2.48 5.84 -11.08
C GLU A 68 2.62 7.10 -10.22
N LEU A 69 3.75 7.78 -10.41
CA LEU A 69 3.91 9.15 -9.96
C LEU A 69 3.35 10.06 -11.05
N ASN A 70 2.47 10.97 -10.67
CA ASN A 70 1.63 11.75 -11.56
C ASN A 70 0.48 10.93 -12.20
N HIS A 71 -0.46 11.64 -12.76
CA HIS A 71 -1.71 11.08 -13.28
C HIS A 71 -1.71 11.14 -14.81
N PRO A 72 -1.27 10.06 -15.50
CA PRO A 72 -1.29 10.05 -16.95
C PRO A 72 -2.73 9.91 -17.48
N SER A 73 -2.96 10.37 -18.70
CA SER A 73 -4.23 10.17 -19.41
C SER A 73 -4.40 8.75 -19.98
N ASP A 74 -3.34 7.95 -19.96
CA ASP A 74 -3.35 6.56 -20.46
C ASP A 74 -3.90 5.61 -19.38
N LEU A 75 -4.61 4.58 -19.81
CA LEU A 75 -5.09 3.49 -18.95
C LEU A 75 -4.03 2.43 -18.69
N ASN A 76 -3.03 2.32 -19.56
CA ASN A 76 -1.91 1.40 -19.37
C ASN A 76 -0.94 1.95 -18.34
N ILE A 77 -0.43 1.07 -17.49
CA ILE A 77 0.62 1.42 -16.52
C ILE A 77 1.96 1.50 -17.26
N ASN A 78 2.59 2.68 -17.22
CA ASN A 78 3.94 2.85 -17.71
C ASN A 78 4.95 2.47 -16.61
N LEU A 79 5.61 1.33 -16.78
CA LEU A 79 6.56 0.81 -15.79
C LEU A 79 7.72 1.76 -15.49
N ALA A 80 8.07 2.67 -16.39
CA ALA A 80 9.09 3.69 -16.13
C ALA A 80 8.64 4.73 -15.09
N ASN A 81 7.33 4.93 -14.94
CA ASN A 81 6.74 5.91 -14.01
C ASN A 81 6.23 5.27 -12.72
N VAL A 82 6.30 3.95 -12.59
CA VAL A 82 5.83 3.26 -11.38
C VAL A 82 6.56 3.77 -10.15
N SER A 83 5.81 4.21 -9.16
CA SER A 83 6.30 4.76 -7.89
C SER A 83 5.96 3.86 -6.69
N HIS A 84 4.88 3.10 -6.77
CA HIS A 84 4.36 2.29 -5.66
C HIS A 84 3.55 1.10 -6.15
N ALA A 85 3.22 0.21 -5.21
CA ALA A 85 2.30 -0.89 -5.42
C ALA A 85 1.25 -0.94 -4.31
N ILE A 86 -0.01 -1.18 -4.64
CA ILE A 86 -1.07 -1.43 -3.68
C ILE A 86 -0.88 -2.85 -3.14
N VAL A 87 -0.67 -2.97 -1.82
CA VAL A 87 -0.40 -4.25 -1.14
C VAL A 87 -1.57 -4.71 -0.28
N GLU A 88 -2.46 -3.80 0.10
CA GLU A 88 -3.71 -4.11 0.80
C GLU A 88 -4.82 -3.18 0.33
N ALA A 89 -6.05 -3.70 0.28
CA ALA A 89 -7.25 -2.92 0.05
C ALA A 89 -8.43 -3.53 0.82
N ARG A 90 -9.23 -2.67 1.46
CA ARG A 90 -10.44 -3.07 2.18
C ARG A 90 -11.48 -1.95 2.20
N MET A 91 -12.73 -2.30 2.38
CA MET A 91 -13.78 -1.32 2.67
C MET A 91 -13.79 -0.98 4.15
N ASP A 92 -14.08 0.29 4.46
CA ASP A 92 -14.38 0.80 5.79
C ASP A 92 -15.55 1.79 5.65
N GLY A 93 -16.75 1.31 5.90
CA GLY A 93 -17.97 2.05 5.57
C GLY A 93 -18.02 2.43 4.09
N ASN A 94 -18.10 3.72 3.82
CA ASN A 94 -18.11 4.27 2.46
C ASN A 94 -16.71 4.50 1.87
N ASN A 95 -15.66 4.17 2.62
CA ASN A 95 -14.28 4.43 2.22
C ASN A 95 -13.58 3.15 1.77
N ALA A 96 -12.89 3.21 0.65
CA ALA A 96 -11.89 2.21 0.28
C ALA A 96 -10.54 2.62 0.87
N ILE A 97 -10.07 1.85 1.83
CA ILE A 97 -8.77 2.05 2.47
C ILE A 97 -7.75 1.20 1.75
N GLY A 98 -6.62 1.80 1.39
CA GLY A 98 -5.50 1.11 0.76
C GLY A 98 -4.20 1.30 1.51
N LYS A 99 -3.34 0.29 1.44
CA LYS A 99 -1.94 0.36 1.84
C LYS A 99 -1.08 0.22 0.60
N MET A 100 -0.24 1.20 0.36
CA MET A 100 0.59 1.32 -0.84
C MET A 100 2.05 1.36 -0.44
N LYS A 101 2.84 0.40 -0.92
CA LYS A 101 4.29 0.35 -0.69
C LYS A 101 5.01 1.23 -1.71
N LEU A 102 5.81 2.19 -1.25
CA LEU A 102 6.70 2.97 -2.11
C LEU A 102 7.88 2.10 -2.57
N LEU A 103 8.05 1.98 -3.87
CA LEU A 103 9.07 1.15 -4.48
C LEU A 103 10.41 1.90 -4.64
N ASN A 104 11.52 1.17 -4.79
CA ASN A 104 12.85 1.74 -5.06
C ASN A 104 13.06 1.96 -6.57
N THR A 105 12.03 2.44 -7.26
CA THR A 105 12.10 2.90 -8.65
C THR A 105 12.51 4.38 -8.68
N PRO A 106 12.93 4.94 -9.83
CA PRO A 106 13.20 6.37 -9.94
C PRO A 106 12.03 7.23 -9.45
N SER A 107 10.80 6.94 -9.88
CA SER A 107 9.58 7.67 -9.49
C SER A 107 9.22 7.44 -8.01
N GLY A 108 9.41 6.24 -7.49
CA GLY A 108 9.20 5.95 -6.07
C GLY A 108 10.21 6.67 -5.17
N ASN A 109 11.45 6.78 -5.60
CA ASN A 109 12.47 7.55 -4.86
C ASN A 109 12.18 9.05 -4.87
N ILE A 110 11.64 9.60 -5.96
CA ILE A 110 11.15 10.98 -6.00
C ILE A 110 10.02 11.17 -4.97
N ALA A 111 9.02 10.28 -4.96
CA ALA A 111 7.94 10.34 -3.98
C ALA A 111 8.46 10.28 -2.53
N LYS A 112 9.40 9.38 -2.23
CA LYS A 112 10.06 9.28 -0.92
C LYS A 112 10.78 10.57 -0.54
N ALA A 113 11.58 11.13 -1.44
CA ALA A 113 12.31 12.37 -1.20
C ALA A 113 11.37 13.56 -0.93
N LEU A 114 10.26 13.65 -1.65
CA LEU A 114 9.24 14.68 -1.43
C LEU A 114 8.61 14.53 -0.03
N ILE A 115 8.23 13.31 0.36
CA ILE A 115 7.66 13.01 1.68
C ILE A 115 8.66 13.33 2.79
N GLU A 116 9.93 12.92 2.64
CA GLU A 116 11.01 13.20 3.59
C GLU A 116 11.32 14.69 3.68
N GLY A 117 11.13 15.42 2.58
CA GLY A 117 11.18 16.89 2.53
C GLY A 117 9.95 17.58 3.12
N GLY A 118 8.99 16.84 3.69
CA GLY A 118 7.79 17.39 4.31
C GLY A 118 6.66 17.72 3.33
N ILE A 119 6.77 17.30 2.06
CA ILE A 119 5.72 17.51 1.07
C ILE A 119 4.62 16.46 1.27
N ARG A 120 3.40 16.94 1.41
CA ARG A 120 2.22 16.10 1.53
C ARG A 120 1.73 15.69 0.15
N LEU A 121 1.81 14.39 -0.15
CA LEU A 121 1.35 13.84 -1.42
C LEU A 121 -0.08 13.31 -1.28
N GLY A 122 -0.88 13.49 -2.32
CA GLY A 122 -2.21 12.93 -2.45
C GLY A 122 -2.21 11.65 -3.28
N VAL A 123 -3.38 11.00 -3.36
CA VAL A 123 -3.61 9.86 -4.23
C VAL A 123 -4.89 10.03 -5.03
N SER A 124 -4.93 9.42 -6.21
CA SER A 124 -6.02 9.56 -7.16
C SER A 124 -6.28 8.26 -7.88
N SER A 125 -7.53 7.78 -7.89
CA SER A 125 -7.89 6.56 -8.62
C SER A 125 -7.99 6.82 -10.12
N ARG A 126 -7.52 5.86 -10.91
CA ARG A 126 -7.62 5.82 -12.37
C ARG A 126 -8.41 4.59 -12.79
N GLY A 127 -9.34 4.81 -13.71
CA GLY A 127 -10.21 3.75 -14.21
C GLY A 127 -11.11 4.23 -15.34
N THR A 128 -12.04 3.37 -15.75
CA THR A 128 -13.09 3.71 -16.72
C THR A 128 -14.46 3.46 -16.15
N GLY A 129 -15.47 4.10 -16.68
CA GLY A 129 -16.85 3.91 -16.27
C GLY A 129 -17.81 4.76 -17.10
N THR A 130 -19.09 4.62 -16.83
CA THR A 130 -20.17 5.44 -17.37
C THR A 130 -20.56 6.47 -16.33
N VAL A 131 -20.73 7.73 -16.75
CA VAL A 131 -21.19 8.82 -15.86
C VAL A 131 -22.51 9.32 -16.41
N ASN A 132 -23.55 9.31 -15.59
CA ASN A 132 -24.86 9.87 -15.97
C ASN A 132 -24.89 11.40 -15.80
N GLU A 133 -26.01 12.04 -16.21
CA GLU A 133 -26.18 13.50 -16.08
C GLU A 133 -26.14 14.01 -14.63
N GLY A 134 -26.45 13.16 -13.66
CA GLY A 134 -26.38 13.46 -12.22
C GLY A 134 -24.98 13.26 -11.61
N GLY A 135 -23.98 12.85 -12.39
CA GLY A 135 -22.64 12.58 -11.93
C GLY A 135 -22.45 11.19 -11.28
N ASP A 136 -23.47 10.34 -11.25
CA ASP A 136 -23.33 8.98 -10.72
C ASP A 136 -22.53 8.11 -11.68
N VAL A 137 -21.56 7.37 -11.10
CA VAL A 137 -20.67 6.45 -11.82
C VAL A 137 -21.22 5.03 -11.76
N SER A 138 -21.27 4.36 -12.91
CA SER A 138 -21.58 2.93 -13.07
C SER A 138 -20.56 2.24 -13.97
N ASP A 139 -20.55 0.91 -13.95
CA ASP A 139 -19.64 0.06 -14.72
C ASP A 139 -18.16 0.44 -14.46
N PHE A 140 -17.82 0.72 -13.20
CA PHE A 140 -16.50 1.17 -12.83
C PHE A 140 -15.45 0.07 -12.97
N ALA A 141 -14.59 0.20 -13.96
CA ALA A 141 -13.44 -0.67 -14.16
C ALA A 141 -12.18 0.02 -13.59
N PHE A 142 -11.79 -0.39 -12.38
CA PHE A 142 -10.61 0.11 -11.69
C PHE A 142 -9.32 -0.33 -12.38
N VAL A 143 -8.40 0.60 -12.61
CA VAL A 143 -7.05 0.34 -13.13
C VAL A 143 -6.03 0.39 -12.02
N THR A 144 -5.90 1.54 -11.36
CA THR A 144 -4.94 1.78 -10.29
C THR A 144 -5.30 3.00 -9.45
N VAL A 145 -4.44 3.30 -8.49
CA VAL A 145 -4.36 4.59 -7.78
C VAL A 145 -2.97 5.16 -8.06
N ASP A 146 -2.88 6.44 -8.40
CA ASP A 146 -1.63 7.15 -8.68
C ASP A 146 -1.31 8.15 -7.55
N ILE A 147 -0.02 8.46 -7.35
CA ILE A 147 0.41 9.52 -6.45
C ILE A 147 0.40 10.85 -7.18
N VAL A 148 -0.25 11.86 -6.59
CA VAL A 148 -0.44 13.19 -7.19
C VAL A 148 -0.03 14.31 -6.22
N SER A 149 0.33 15.48 -6.77
CA SER A 149 0.68 16.66 -5.97
C SER A 149 -0.54 17.36 -5.39
N GLN A 150 -1.62 17.43 -6.16
CA GLN A 150 -2.87 18.08 -5.77
C GLN A 150 -4.05 17.17 -6.13
N PRO A 151 -4.65 16.51 -5.14
CA PRO A 151 -5.88 15.77 -5.35
C PRO A 151 -7.04 16.72 -5.60
N SER A 152 -8.03 16.32 -6.41
CA SER A 152 -9.24 17.13 -6.65
C SER A 152 -10.15 17.24 -5.41
N ALA A 153 -10.02 16.35 -4.44
CA ALA A 153 -10.63 16.51 -3.13
C ALA A 153 -9.60 17.07 -2.13
N PRO A 154 -9.94 18.12 -1.35
CA PRO A 154 -9.00 18.83 -0.47
C PRO A 154 -8.35 17.94 0.59
N ASP A 155 -8.96 16.82 0.90
CA ASP A 155 -8.52 15.92 1.95
C ASP A 155 -7.87 14.61 1.45
N ALA A 156 -7.55 14.39 0.18
CA ALA A 156 -7.00 13.16 -0.42
C ALA A 156 -5.50 12.99 -0.17
N TYR A 157 -5.07 12.97 1.09
CA TYR A 157 -3.67 12.86 1.48
C TYR A 157 -3.45 11.66 2.41
N PRO A 158 -2.99 10.51 1.90
CA PRO A 158 -2.70 9.34 2.74
C PRO A 158 -1.57 9.60 3.72
N ASN A 159 -1.61 8.87 4.80
CA ASN A 159 -0.64 8.93 5.86
C ASN A 159 0.60 8.11 5.51
N VAL A 160 1.77 8.62 5.89
CA VAL A 160 3.04 7.91 5.71
C VAL A 160 3.25 6.97 6.88
N ILE A 161 3.41 5.68 6.61
CA ILE A 161 3.80 4.67 7.59
C ILE A 161 5.19 4.15 7.21
N ARG A 162 6.13 4.25 8.14
CA ARG A 162 7.39 3.53 8.04
C ARG A 162 7.23 2.21 8.76
N GLU A 163 7.13 1.12 8.03
CA GLU A 163 7.28 -0.20 8.62
C GLU A 163 8.76 -0.49 8.73
N ALA A 164 9.25 -0.47 9.97
CA ALA A 164 10.41 -1.27 10.28
C ALA A 164 10.03 -2.71 9.92
N LEU A 165 10.82 -3.36 9.04
CA LEU A 165 10.89 -4.80 9.12
C LEU A 165 11.09 -5.08 10.61
N GLU A 166 10.11 -5.67 11.30
CA GLU A 166 10.43 -6.40 12.51
C GLU A 166 11.56 -7.31 12.06
N ASN A 167 12.79 -6.88 12.33
CA ASN A 167 13.83 -7.82 12.57
C ASN A 167 13.31 -8.59 13.78
N LYS A 168 12.58 -9.66 13.53
CA LYS A 168 12.87 -10.86 14.29
C LYS A 168 14.37 -10.96 14.10
N LYS A 169 15.10 -10.36 15.07
CA LYS A 169 16.52 -10.56 15.22
C LYS A 169 16.63 -12.06 15.07
N VAL A 170 17.10 -12.52 13.93
CA VAL A 170 17.52 -13.89 13.79
C VAL A 170 18.73 -13.89 14.70
N LEU A 171 18.43 -14.07 16.02
CA LEU A 171 19.45 -14.27 17.03
C LEU A 171 20.27 -15.39 16.44
N THR A 172 21.54 -15.15 16.16
CA THR A 172 22.45 -16.25 15.85
C THR A 172 22.22 -17.29 16.95
N LEU A 173 22.36 -18.56 16.64
CA LEU A 173 22.18 -19.61 17.66
C LEU A 173 22.97 -19.29 18.94
N ALA A 174 24.14 -18.64 18.80
CA ALA A 174 24.95 -18.18 19.89
C ALA A 174 24.25 -17.10 20.76
N GLU A 175 23.58 -16.13 20.18
CA GLU A 175 22.81 -15.11 20.91
C GLU A 175 21.54 -15.69 21.53
N ALA A 176 20.84 -16.59 20.82
CA ALA A 176 19.65 -17.26 21.32
C ALA A 176 19.96 -18.13 22.55
N VAL A 177 21.11 -18.84 22.55
CA VAL A 177 21.57 -19.70 23.68
C VAL A 177 21.83 -18.88 24.94
N VAL A 178 22.19 -17.61 24.84
CA VAL A 178 22.42 -16.75 26.03
C VAL A 178 21.10 -16.44 26.76
N HIS A 179 19.99 -16.30 26.06
CA HIS A 179 18.77 -15.74 26.64
C HIS A 179 17.53 -16.64 26.57
N ASP A 180 17.52 -17.70 25.73
CA ASP A 180 16.37 -18.59 25.54
C ASP A 180 16.66 -20.02 26.04
N LYS A 181 15.88 -20.45 27.03
CA LYS A 181 15.97 -21.81 27.62
C LYS A 181 15.72 -22.94 26.59
N LYS A 182 14.89 -22.70 25.57
CA LYS A 182 14.64 -23.69 24.51
C LYS A 182 15.84 -23.82 23.59
N ALA A 183 16.47 -22.68 23.22
CA ALA A 183 17.71 -22.68 22.45
C ALA A 183 18.85 -23.36 23.22
N GLN A 184 18.97 -23.13 24.54
CA GLN A 184 19.91 -23.81 25.39
C GLN A 184 19.70 -25.35 25.42
N ALA A 185 18.45 -25.78 25.55
CA ALA A 185 18.12 -27.21 25.55
C ALA A 185 18.43 -27.88 24.20
N TYR A 186 18.09 -27.20 23.09
CA TYR A 186 18.42 -27.66 21.74
C TYR A 186 19.97 -27.77 21.56
N PHE A 187 20.69 -26.75 21.91
CA PHE A 187 22.17 -26.73 21.79
C PHE A 187 22.84 -27.83 22.62
N LYS A 188 22.38 -28.05 23.86
CA LYS A 188 22.86 -29.15 24.71
C LYS A 188 22.62 -30.52 24.05
N LYS A 189 21.46 -30.71 23.44
CA LYS A 189 21.10 -31.95 22.74
C LYS A 189 22.02 -32.19 21.54
N GLU A 190 22.27 -31.16 20.73
CA GLU A 190 23.13 -31.29 19.55
C GLU A 190 24.59 -31.54 19.92
N ILE A 191 25.11 -30.90 20.99
CA ILE A 191 26.47 -31.21 21.54
C ILE A 191 26.53 -32.66 22.02
N ALA A 192 25.51 -33.14 22.73
CA ALA A 192 25.49 -34.52 23.20
C ALA A 192 25.50 -35.54 22.04
N ASN A 193 24.72 -35.26 20.99
CA ASN A 193 24.69 -36.05 19.76
C ASN A 193 26.07 -36.07 19.07
N LEU A 194 26.70 -34.92 18.96
CA LEU A 194 28.03 -34.79 18.36
C LEU A 194 29.08 -35.59 19.16
N LEU A 195 29.10 -35.44 20.48
CA LEU A 195 30.00 -36.21 21.34
C LEU A 195 29.80 -37.73 21.21
N ALA A 196 28.51 -38.18 21.15
CA ALA A 196 28.20 -39.59 20.95
C ALA A 196 28.64 -40.12 19.58
N SER A 197 28.74 -39.26 18.57
CA SER A 197 29.21 -39.63 17.23
C SER A 197 30.76 -39.74 17.12
N ILE A 198 31.48 -39.05 17.98
CA ILE A 198 32.94 -39.02 17.98
C ILE A 198 33.52 -40.15 18.89
N THR A 199 32.71 -40.64 19.83
CA THR A 199 33.13 -41.68 20.77
C THR A 199 32.84 -43.12 20.30
N LYS A 200 32.38 -43.28 19.06
CA LYS A 200 32.28 -44.57 18.35
C LYS A 200 33.43 -44.72 17.37
#